data_101a6960d5e1034a3ea3a337a7389190
#
_entry.id   101a6960d5e1034a3ea3a337a7389190
#
_cell.length_a   1.000
_cell.length_b   1.000
_cell.length_c   1.000
_cell.angle_alpha   90.00
_cell.angle_beta   90.00
_cell.angle_gamma   90.00
#
_symmetry.space_group_name_H-M   'P 1'
#
loop_
_entity.id
_entity.type
_entity.pdbx_description
1 polymer ?
#
loop_
_entity_poly.entity_id
_entity_poly.type
_entity_poly.pdbx_seq_one_letter_code
_entity_poly.pdbx_strand_id
1 'polypeptide(L)'
;MASIIRVTKEFSFEMAHALWNYDGPCRNVHGHSYRLFVTLYGNPLEEPDNPKNGMVIDFSDLKKIVKREIVDVFDHSVVVSRYFDKEKTDMFSALFGNTVLVDYQPTCENLVSDFAGRIARLLPVGIKLHSLKLYETTTSYAEWYAADNQESASSDLEFGVLKVKKNQI
;
A
#
# COMPACT_ATOMS: atom_id res chain seq x y z
N MET A 1 -4.63 29.55 -14.12
CA MET A 1 -5.36 29.23 -12.88
C MET A 1 -4.83 27.91 -12.36
N ALA A 2 -4.28 27.90 -11.16
CA ALA A 2 -3.78 26.66 -10.54
C ALA A 2 -4.97 25.77 -10.18
N SER A 3 -5.20 24.71 -10.96
CA SER A 3 -6.26 23.73 -10.71
C SER A 3 -5.67 22.47 -10.11
N ILE A 4 -6.23 21.97 -9.01
CA ILE A 4 -5.89 20.66 -8.47
C ILE A 4 -6.61 19.60 -9.30
N ILE A 5 -5.84 18.74 -9.93
CA ILE A 5 -6.32 17.66 -10.79
C ILE A 5 -6.04 16.31 -10.12
N ARG A 6 -7.01 15.40 -10.20
CA ARG A 6 -6.81 13.99 -9.84
C ARG A 6 -6.52 13.17 -11.07
N VAL A 7 -5.51 12.31 -10.98
CA VAL A 7 -5.15 11.35 -12.01
C VAL A 7 -5.15 9.95 -11.42
N THR A 8 -5.71 8.99 -12.16
CA THR A 8 -5.84 7.61 -11.70
C THR A 8 -5.22 6.66 -12.70
N LYS A 9 -4.46 5.69 -12.20
CA LYS A 9 -3.95 4.58 -12.99
C LYS A 9 -4.31 3.25 -12.34
N GLU A 10 -4.71 2.29 -13.18
CA GLU A 10 -5.00 0.92 -12.79
C GLU A 10 -3.77 0.04 -12.98
N PHE A 11 -3.62 -0.93 -12.05
CA PHE A 11 -2.64 -2.02 -12.06
C PHE A 11 -3.34 -3.32 -11.72
N SER A 12 -2.84 -4.44 -12.23
CA SER A 12 -3.32 -5.77 -11.91
C SER A 12 -2.17 -6.69 -11.56
N PHE A 13 -2.43 -7.65 -10.67
CA PHE A 13 -1.50 -8.70 -10.27
C PHE A 13 -2.27 -9.90 -9.71
N GLU A 14 -1.69 -11.08 -9.84
CA GLU A 14 -2.24 -12.33 -9.32
C GLU A 14 -1.54 -12.66 -8.01
N MET A 15 -2.30 -12.90 -6.94
CA MET A 15 -1.72 -13.13 -5.62
C MET A 15 -2.58 -14.13 -4.85
N ALA A 16 -1.93 -15.06 -4.16
CA ALA A 16 -2.57 -15.95 -3.21
C ALA A 16 -2.31 -15.48 -1.78
N HIS A 17 -3.22 -15.79 -0.87
CA HIS A 17 -3.06 -15.52 0.55
C HIS A 17 -3.75 -16.58 1.42
N ALA A 18 -3.43 -16.57 2.72
CA ALA A 18 -4.14 -17.35 3.73
C ALA A 18 -4.28 -16.52 5.00
N LEU A 19 -5.47 -16.57 5.63
CA LEU A 19 -5.74 -15.83 6.85
C LEU A 19 -5.47 -16.70 8.08
N TRP A 20 -4.57 -16.23 8.95
CA TRP A 20 -4.22 -16.93 10.18
C TRP A 20 -5.41 -16.95 11.14
N ASN A 21 -5.69 -18.11 11.72
CA ASN A 21 -6.75 -18.32 12.73
C ASN A 21 -8.15 -17.85 12.32
N TYR A 22 -8.40 -17.74 11.01
CA TYR A 22 -9.73 -17.40 10.50
C TYR A 22 -10.68 -18.60 10.56
N ASP A 23 -11.94 -18.38 10.90
CA ASP A 23 -12.95 -19.43 11.10
C ASP A 23 -13.72 -19.80 9.81
N GLY A 24 -13.43 -19.13 8.70
CA GLY A 24 -14.05 -19.35 7.38
C GLY A 24 -13.09 -19.98 6.36
N PRO A 25 -13.55 -20.10 5.10
CA PRO A 25 -12.80 -20.77 4.03
C PRO A 25 -11.48 -20.07 3.68
N CYS A 26 -11.36 -18.75 3.90
CA CYS A 26 -10.14 -17.99 3.61
C CYS A 26 -8.95 -18.33 4.53
N ARG A 27 -9.13 -19.23 5.50
CA ARG A 27 -8.00 -19.86 6.23
C ARG A 27 -7.11 -20.71 5.33
N ASN A 28 -7.66 -21.23 4.25
CA ASN A 28 -6.92 -22.00 3.26
C ASN A 28 -6.21 -21.06 2.28
N VAL A 29 -5.11 -21.52 1.70
CA VAL A 29 -4.46 -20.78 0.61
C VAL A 29 -5.41 -20.72 -0.58
N HIS A 30 -5.70 -19.51 -1.03
CA HIS A 30 -6.49 -19.25 -2.23
C HIS A 30 -5.99 -17.96 -2.88
N GLY A 31 -6.35 -17.72 -4.13
CA GLY A 31 -5.82 -16.62 -4.91
C GLY A 31 -6.92 -15.79 -5.57
N HIS A 32 -6.55 -14.55 -5.90
CA HIS A 32 -7.40 -13.58 -6.58
C HIS A 32 -6.63 -12.83 -7.67
N SER A 33 -7.37 -12.38 -8.67
CA SER A 33 -6.91 -11.40 -9.67
C SER A 33 -7.16 -9.99 -9.14
N TYR A 34 -6.17 -9.46 -8.42
CA TYR A 34 -6.27 -8.14 -7.81
C TYR A 34 -6.23 -7.02 -8.85
N ARG A 35 -7.03 -5.97 -8.64
CA ARG A 35 -6.99 -4.73 -9.42
C ARG A 35 -6.83 -3.54 -8.49
N LEU A 36 -5.71 -2.84 -8.61
CA LEU A 36 -5.36 -1.69 -7.80
C LEU A 36 -5.50 -0.40 -8.60
N PHE A 37 -6.36 0.51 -8.16
CA PHE A 37 -6.49 1.86 -8.69
C PHE A 37 -5.75 2.82 -7.76
N VAL A 38 -4.78 3.54 -8.31
CA VAL A 38 -3.99 4.55 -7.59
C VAL A 38 -4.39 5.92 -8.09
N THR A 39 -4.99 6.73 -7.20
CA THR A 39 -5.38 8.10 -7.50
C THR A 39 -4.45 9.07 -6.79
N LEU A 40 -3.77 9.88 -7.57
CA LEU A 40 -2.92 11.00 -7.10
C LEU A 40 -3.61 12.32 -7.38
N TYR A 41 -3.17 13.36 -6.68
CA TYR A 41 -3.59 14.72 -7.00
C TYR A 41 -2.43 15.72 -6.85
N GLY A 42 -2.53 16.79 -7.60
CA GLY A 42 -1.57 17.90 -7.61
C GLY A 42 -1.94 18.93 -8.67
N ASN A 43 -1.12 19.95 -8.80
CA ASN A 43 -1.24 20.91 -9.87
C ASN A 43 -0.51 20.41 -11.11
N PRO A 44 -1.07 20.56 -12.31
CA PRO A 44 -0.30 20.35 -13.53
C PRO A 44 0.91 21.26 -13.55
N LEU A 45 2.04 20.74 -14.02
CA LEU A 45 3.28 21.51 -14.17
C LEU A 45 3.08 22.65 -15.18
N GLU A 46 3.41 23.87 -14.80
CA GLU A 46 3.31 25.07 -15.64
C GLU A 46 4.74 25.55 -16.00
N GLU A 47 5.46 24.78 -16.81
CA GLU A 47 6.81 25.05 -17.29
C GLU A 47 6.87 24.76 -18.80
N PRO A 48 6.70 25.76 -19.69
CA PRO A 48 6.59 25.57 -21.14
C PRO A 48 7.73 24.76 -21.80
N ASP A 49 8.94 24.91 -21.29
CA ASP A 49 10.14 24.22 -21.83
C ASP A 49 10.36 22.82 -21.20
N ASN A 50 9.54 22.43 -20.25
CA ASN A 50 9.62 21.13 -19.61
C ASN A 50 8.85 20.09 -20.44
N PRO A 51 9.44 18.93 -20.80
CA PRO A 51 8.75 17.91 -21.57
C PRO A 51 7.52 17.31 -20.87
N LYS A 52 7.37 17.55 -19.56
CA LYS A 52 6.21 17.12 -18.75
C LYS A 52 5.23 18.27 -18.47
N ASN A 53 5.35 19.39 -19.20
CA ASN A 53 4.45 20.53 -19.05
C ASN A 53 2.98 20.10 -19.21
N GLY A 54 2.11 20.55 -18.31
CA GLY A 54 0.68 20.18 -18.27
C GLY A 54 0.38 18.86 -17.56
N MET A 55 1.36 18.13 -17.05
CA MET A 55 1.16 16.88 -16.31
C MET A 55 1.16 17.11 -14.81
N VAL A 56 0.28 16.42 -14.07
CA VAL A 56 0.40 16.25 -12.62
C VAL A 56 1.57 15.31 -12.33
N ILE A 57 1.62 14.19 -13.03
CA ILE A 57 2.71 13.20 -13.02
C ILE A 57 2.73 12.49 -14.36
N ASP A 58 3.91 12.09 -14.80
CA ASP A 58 4.03 11.15 -15.90
C ASP A 58 3.57 9.75 -15.43
N PHE A 59 2.59 9.16 -16.12
CA PHE A 59 2.10 7.82 -15.80
C PHE A 59 3.17 6.73 -15.88
N SER A 60 4.27 6.95 -16.62
CA SER A 60 5.39 6.04 -16.63
C SER A 60 6.17 6.07 -15.30
N ASP A 61 6.28 7.23 -14.65
CA ASP A 61 6.94 7.36 -13.36
C ASP A 61 6.07 6.77 -12.23
N LEU A 62 4.75 7.03 -12.24
CA LEU A 62 3.82 6.34 -11.36
C LEU A 62 3.90 4.81 -11.55
N LYS A 63 3.96 4.34 -12.81
CA LYS A 63 4.09 2.90 -13.10
C LYS A 63 5.37 2.31 -12.50
N LYS A 64 6.50 3.01 -12.55
CA LYS A 64 7.76 2.55 -11.95
C LYS A 64 7.64 2.39 -10.44
N ILE A 65 7.01 3.37 -9.76
CA ILE A 65 6.81 3.33 -8.31
C ILE A 65 5.94 2.12 -7.94
N VAL A 66 4.74 2.03 -8.51
CA VAL A 66 3.77 0.99 -8.14
C VAL A 66 4.27 -0.40 -8.55
N LYS A 67 4.93 -0.51 -9.72
CA LYS A 67 5.49 -1.79 -10.15
C LYS A 67 6.53 -2.29 -9.14
N ARG A 68 7.49 -1.46 -8.76
CA ARG A 68 8.56 -1.84 -7.83
C ARG A 68 8.05 -2.16 -6.42
N GLU A 69 7.13 -1.35 -5.89
CA GLU A 69 6.70 -1.46 -4.49
C GLU A 69 5.58 -2.46 -4.27
N ILE A 70 4.78 -2.72 -5.30
CA ILE A 70 3.59 -3.57 -5.21
C ILE A 70 3.68 -4.75 -6.18
N VAL A 71 3.64 -4.49 -7.50
CA VAL A 71 3.48 -5.56 -8.49
C VAL A 71 4.65 -6.55 -8.41
N ASP A 72 5.90 -6.08 -8.47
CA ASP A 72 7.08 -6.97 -8.45
C ASP A 72 7.27 -7.71 -7.12
N VAL A 73 6.61 -7.26 -6.04
CA VAL A 73 6.65 -7.91 -4.72
C VAL A 73 5.55 -8.95 -4.57
N PHE A 74 4.33 -8.62 -5.00
CA PHE A 74 3.13 -9.40 -4.68
C PHE A 74 2.64 -10.27 -5.83
N ASP A 75 2.97 -9.93 -7.08
CA ASP A 75 2.54 -10.72 -8.23
C ASP A 75 3.10 -12.14 -8.20
N HIS A 76 2.23 -13.12 -8.39
CA HIS A 76 2.55 -14.56 -8.30
C HIS A 76 3.19 -14.96 -6.96
N SER A 77 2.79 -14.30 -5.86
CA SER A 77 3.24 -14.64 -4.50
C SER A 77 2.15 -15.33 -3.68
N VAL A 78 2.58 -15.99 -2.60
CA VAL A 78 1.73 -16.40 -1.49
C VAL A 78 2.01 -15.47 -0.31
N VAL A 79 1.02 -14.68 0.09
CA VAL A 79 1.14 -13.73 1.20
C VAL A 79 0.54 -14.31 2.46
N VAL A 80 1.33 -14.38 3.52
CA VAL A 80 0.91 -14.88 4.83
C VAL A 80 1.40 -13.97 5.95
N SER A 81 0.65 -13.94 7.04
CA SER A 81 1.03 -13.19 8.23
C SER A 81 2.17 -13.86 8.99
N ARG A 82 3.07 -13.07 9.58
CA ARG A 82 4.03 -13.55 10.60
C ARG A 82 3.36 -14.02 11.89
N TYR A 83 2.04 -13.88 12.04
CA TYR A 83 1.28 -14.48 13.15
C TYR A 83 1.21 -16.01 13.09
N PHE A 84 1.46 -16.61 11.92
CA PHE A 84 1.77 -18.04 11.86
C PHE A 84 3.06 -18.31 12.65
N ASP A 85 3.13 -19.45 13.33
CA ASP A 85 4.37 -19.86 13.96
C ASP A 85 5.51 -20.04 12.93
N LYS A 86 6.75 -20.00 13.44
CA LYS A 86 7.93 -20.06 12.58
C LYS A 86 7.97 -21.31 11.71
N GLU A 87 7.55 -22.45 12.25
CA GLU A 87 7.55 -23.73 11.51
C GLU A 87 6.64 -23.65 10.28
N LYS A 88 5.45 -23.07 10.43
CA LYS A 88 4.51 -22.89 9.32
C LYS A 88 5.01 -21.87 8.29
N THR A 89 5.57 -20.74 8.74
CA THR A 89 6.13 -19.77 7.79
C THR A 89 7.31 -20.31 7.01
N ASP A 90 8.15 -21.13 7.65
CA ASP A 90 9.25 -21.83 6.99
C ASP A 90 8.72 -22.87 5.97
N MET A 91 7.62 -23.58 6.29
CA MET A 91 6.94 -24.48 5.34
C MET A 91 6.41 -23.73 4.12
N PHE A 92 5.73 -22.60 4.30
CA PHE A 92 5.27 -21.79 3.17
C PHE A 92 6.44 -21.38 2.26
N SER A 93 7.54 -20.91 2.87
CA SER A 93 8.73 -20.50 2.13
C SER A 93 9.45 -21.67 1.43
N ALA A 94 9.34 -22.89 1.96
CA ALA A 94 9.92 -24.08 1.34
C ALA A 94 9.05 -24.65 0.20
N LEU A 95 7.72 -24.49 0.30
CA LEU A 95 6.78 -25.04 -0.70
C LEU A 95 6.54 -24.09 -1.88
N PHE A 96 6.57 -22.78 -1.64
CA PHE A 96 6.25 -21.79 -2.66
C PHE A 96 7.48 -20.93 -2.95
N GLY A 97 7.82 -20.81 -4.25
CA GLY A 97 9.01 -20.09 -4.70
C GLY A 97 9.01 -18.58 -4.41
N ASN A 98 7.82 -17.99 -4.18
CA ASN A 98 7.67 -16.59 -3.81
C ASN A 98 6.67 -16.47 -2.65
N THR A 99 7.18 -16.40 -1.42
CA THR A 99 6.39 -16.21 -0.20
C THR A 99 6.68 -14.85 0.40
N VAL A 100 5.65 -14.04 0.58
CA VAL A 100 5.73 -12.72 1.21
C VAL A 100 5.17 -12.80 2.63
N LEU A 101 6.04 -12.51 3.62
CA LEU A 101 5.66 -12.45 5.03
C LEU A 101 5.34 -11.00 5.43
N VAL A 102 4.12 -10.76 5.90
CA VAL A 102 3.66 -9.45 6.36
C VAL A 102 3.40 -9.46 7.87
N ASP A 103 3.51 -8.30 8.52
CA ASP A 103 3.32 -8.14 9.97
C ASP A 103 1.84 -7.88 10.34
N TYR A 104 0.93 -8.16 9.43
CA TYR A 104 -0.51 -8.00 9.57
C TYR A 104 -1.24 -9.19 8.94
N GLN A 105 -2.54 -9.30 9.17
CA GLN A 105 -3.41 -10.26 8.48
C GLN A 105 -3.60 -9.78 7.03
N PRO A 106 -3.25 -10.57 6.00
CA PRO A 106 -3.29 -10.14 4.60
C PRO A 106 -4.72 -10.11 4.03
N THR A 107 -5.60 -9.35 4.68
CA THR A 107 -6.93 -9.00 4.16
C THR A 107 -6.82 -7.85 3.15
N CYS A 108 -7.84 -7.67 2.33
CA CYS A 108 -7.90 -6.60 1.33
C CYS A 108 -7.72 -5.21 1.98
N GLU A 109 -8.29 -5.01 3.18
CA GLU A 109 -8.22 -3.76 3.95
C GLU A 109 -6.80 -3.46 4.43
N ASN A 110 -6.10 -4.45 4.98
CA ASN A 110 -4.74 -4.27 5.46
C ASN A 110 -3.75 -4.12 4.30
N LEU A 111 -3.96 -4.86 3.20
CA LEU A 111 -3.16 -4.73 1.99
C LEU A 111 -3.27 -3.33 1.39
N VAL A 112 -4.49 -2.78 1.24
CA VAL A 112 -4.65 -1.43 0.67
C VAL A 112 -4.02 -0.35 1.55
N SER A 113 -4.06 -0.52 2.88
CA SER A 113 -3.40 0.38 3.84
C SER A 113 -1.87 0.32 3.73
N ASP A 114 -1.28 -0.88 3.67
CA ASP A 114 0.16 -1.07 3.46
C ASP A 114 0.61 -0.48 2.12
N PHE A 115 -0.14 -0.71 1.04
CA PHE A 115 0.15 -0.17 -0.29
C PHE A 115 0.11 1.36 -0.30
N ALA A 116 -0.80 1.98 0.45
CA ALA A 116 -0.85 3.43 0.60
C ALA A 116 0.44 3.98 1.22
N GLY A 117 0.91 3.37 2.30
CA GLY A 117 2.17 3.74 2.95
C GLY A 117 3.39 3.57 2.04
N ARG A 118 3.45 2.46 1.27
CA ARG A 118 4.53 2.19 0.31
C ARG A 118 4.60 3.23 -0.81
N ILE A 119 3.46 3.61 -1.37
CA ILE A 119 3.40 4.57 -2.49
C ILE A 119 3.65 5.99 -1.99
N ALA A 120 2.97 6.43 -0.92
CA ALA A 120 2.97 7.82 -0.46
C ALA A 120 4.38 8.35 -0.19
N ARG A 121 5.28 7.54 0.40
CA ARG A 121 6.67 7.91 0.72
C ARG A 121 7.58 8.16 -0.48
N LEU A 122 7.15 7.76 -1.69
CA LEU A 122 7.96 7.80 -2.91
C LEU A 122 7.45 8.80 -3.92
N LEU A 123 6.36 9.48 -3.61
CA LEU A 123 5.80 10.48 -4.50
C LEU A 123 6.68 11.73 -4.56
N PRO A 124 6.86 12.33 -5.74
CA PRO A 124 7.57 13.60 -5.88
C PRO A 124 6.93 14.72 -5.08
N VAL A 125 7.72 15.73 -4.73
CA VAL A 125 7.23 16.96 -4.07
C VAL A 125 6.12 17.60 -4.90
N GLY A 126 5.05 18.02 -4.22
CA GLY A 126 3.88 18.65 -4.86
C GLY A 126 2.81 17.68 -5.34
N ILE A 127 3.10 16.36 -5.36
CA ILE A 127 2.15 15.31 -5.73
C ILE A 127 1.77 14.53 -4.47
N LYS A 128 0.48 14.30 -4.26
CA LYS A 128 -0.03 13.60 -3.08
C LYS A 128 -0.90 12.41 -3.47
N LEU A 129 -0.85 11.38 -2.66
CA LEU A 129 -1.79 10.27 -2.75
C LEU A 129 -3.17 10.77 -2.31
N HIS A 130 -4.18 10.54 -3.14
CA HIS A 130 -5.58 10.85 -2.81
C HIS A 130 -6.28 9.64 -2.24
N SER A 131 -6.27 8.54 -2.99
CA SER A 131 -6.92 7.30 -2.59
C SER A 131 -6.30 6.10 -3.30
N LEU A 132 -6.48 4.95 -2.69
CA LEU A 132 -6.33 3.63 -3.31
C LEU A 132 -7.65 2.90 -3.29
N LYS A 133 -7.90 2.09 -4.32
CA LYS A 133 -9.00 1.14 -4.36
C LYS A 133 -8.45 -0.20 -4.82
N LEU A 134 -8.58 -1.22 -3.99
CA LEU A 134 -8.09 -2.57 -4.24
C LEU A 134 -9.28 -3.52 -4.36
N TYR A 135 -9.50 -4.03 -5.56
CA TYR A 135 -10.44 -5.12 -5.79
C TYR A 135 -9.75 -6.46 -5.51
N GLU A 136 -10.35 -7.24 -4.65
CA GLU A 136 -9.99 -8.63 -4.39
C GLU A 136 -10.78 -9.58 -5.31
N THR A 137 -12.06 -9.24 -5.54
CA THR A 137 -12.92 -9.93 -6.50
C THR A 137 -13.60 -8.90 -7.41
N THR A 138 -14.39 -9.34 -8.38
CA THR A 138 -15.15 -8.43 -9.26
C THR A 138 -16.21 -7.62 -8.52
N THR A 139 -16.62 -8.06 -7.32
CA THR A 139 -17.72 -7.46 -6.55
C THR A 139 -17.31 -6.94 -5.17
N SER A 140 -16.06 -7.25 -4.72
CA SER A 140 -15.59 -6.89 -3.38
C SER A 140 -14.26 -6.14 -3.47
N TYR A 141 -14.17 -5.03 -2.76
CA TYR A 141 -12.97 -4.18 -2.73
C TYR A 141 -12.87 -3.43 -1.40
N ALA A 142 -11.66 -2.99 -1.10
CA ALA A 142 -11.38 -2.03 -0.03
C ALA A 142 -10.89 -0.71 -0.62
N GLU A 143 -11.21 0.39 0.04
CA GLU A 143 -10.75 1.73 -0.33
C GLU A 143 -10.01 2.38 0.85
N TRP A 144 -8.93 3.07 0.53
CA TRP A 144 -8.18 3.90 1.44
C TRP A 144 -8.15 5.34 0.92
N TYR A 145 -8.50 6.29 1.76
CA TYR A 145 -8.47 7.73 1.45
C TYR A 145 -7.51 8.46 2.38
N ALA A 146 -6.66 9.32 1.80
CA ALA A 146 -5.73 10.12 2.59
C ALA A 146 -6.43 11.05 3.59
N ALA A 147 -7.61 11.57 3.22
CA ALA A 147 -8.39 12.45 4.09
C ALA A 147 -8.84 11.74 5.38
N ASP A 148 -9.14 10.44 5.31
CA ASP A 148 -9.65 9.66 6.45
C ASP A 148 -8.51 9.19 7.39
N ASN A 149 -7.25 9.33 6.95
CA ASN A 149 -6.06 8.80 7.64
C ASN A 149 -5.07 9.89 8.07
N GLN A 150 -5.45 11.17 8.03
CA GLN A 150 -4.57 12.29 8.39
C GLN A 150 -4.37 12.47 9.90
N GLU A 151 -5.30 12.01 10.73
CA GLU A 151 -5.25 12.19 12.19
C GLU A 151 -4.29 11.22 12.90
N SER A 152 -3.98 10.06 12.31
CA SER A 152 -3.05 9.11 12.91
C SER A 152 -1.58 9.58 12.87
N ALA A 153 -1.24 10.50 11.99
CA ALA A 153 0.13 11.04 11.88
C ALA A 153 0.43 12.17 12.89
N SER A 154 -0.60 12.81 13.48
CA SER A 154 -0.43 13.90 14.47
C SER A 154 -0.46 13.44 15.92
N SER A 155 -1.07 12.28 16.23
CA SER A 155 -1.15 11.75 17.60
C SER A 155 0.14 11.04 18.06
N ASP A 156 0.94 10.50 17.15
CA ASP A 156 2.18 9.80 17.53
C ASP A 156 3.36 10.74 17.84
N LEU A 157 3.23 12.05 17.55
CA LEU A 157 4.26 13.04 17.87
C LEU A 157 4.15 13.64 19.28
N GLU A 158 3.04 13.46 20.01
CA GLU A 158 2.88 13.99 21.36
C GLU A 158 3.27 13.03 22.50
N PHE A 159 3.48 11.73 22.22
CA PHE A 159 3.83 10.74 23.26
C PHE A 159 5.34 10.49 23.46
N GLY A 160 6.21 11.27 22.85
CA GLY A 160 7.68 11.11 22.85
C GLY A 160 8.46 11.97 23.84
N VAL A 161 7.85 12.66 24.82
CA VAL A 161 8.62 13.45 25.82
C VAL A 161 8.18 13.13 27.24
N LEU A 162 8.63 11.99 27.75
CA LEU A 162 8.72 11.74 29.20
C LEU A 162 10.01 12.40 29.74
N LYS A 163 9.83 13.54 30.42
CA LYS A 163 10.89 14.21 31.17
C LYS A 163 11.45 13.27 32.24
N VAL A 164 12.69 12.85 32.10
CA VAL A 164 13.45 12.27 33.20
C VAL A 164 13.76 13.37 34.19
N LYS A 165 13.08 13.37 35.33
CA LYS A 165 13.49 14.16 36.51
C LYS A 165 14.78 13.57 37.06
N LYS A 166 15.88 14.33 37.01
CA LYS A 166 17.08 14.09 37.82
C LYS A 166 16.69 14.26 39.29
N ASN A 167 16.77 13.21 40.07
CA ASN A 167 16.91 13.32 41.50
C ASN A 167 18.39 13.52 41.82
N GLN A 168 18.70 14.70 42.36
CA GLN A 168 19.89 14.91 43.17
C GLN A 168 19.64 14.33 44.57
N ILE A 169 20.48 13.50 45.06
CA ILE A 169 21.24 13.61 46.33
C ILE A 169 22.29 12.52 46.30
#